data_61db0e724ca6cec18a74b4f7b514c772
#
_entry.id   61db0e724ca6cec18a74b4f7b514c772
#
_cell.length_a   1.000
_cell.length_b   1.000
_cell.length_c   1.000
_cell.angle_alpha   90.00
_cell.angle_beta   90.00
_cell.angle_gamma   90.00
#
_symmetry.space_group_name_H-M   'P 1'
#
loop_
_entity.id
_entity.type
_entity.pdbx_description
1 polymer ?
#
loop_
_entity_poly.entity_id
_entity_poly.type
_entity_poly.pdbx_seq_one_letter_code
_entity_poly.pdbx_strand_id
1 'polypeptide(L)'
;MIEVEHLTKRYGSHTAVDDISFTVEDGGIYGLLGPNGAGKSTTMNIITGYISATDGTVKIDGHDIADEPAAAKACIGYLPELPPLYQEMTVQEYLLFVAELKGTRKKADRAAAVAHAAARAGLQGMEQRLIRNLSKGYRQRVGIAAALLGT
;
A
#
# COMPACT_ATOMS: atom_id res chain seq x y z
N MET A 1 -1.70 -0.13 13.68
CA MET A 1 -0.34 -0.18 14.28
C MET A 1 0.56 -1.10 13.46
N ILE A 2 1.87 -0.76 13.28
CA ILE A 2 2.86 -1.62 12.61
C ILE A 2 3.98 -1.94 13.60
N GLU A 3 4.26 -3.22 13.79
CA GLU A 3 5.30 -3.70 14.69
C GLU A 3 6.34 -4.47 13.86
N VAL A 4 7.59 -4.08 13.97
CA VAL A 4 8.73 -4.71 13.31
C VAL A 4 9.71 -5.16 14.38
N GLU A 5 10.01 -6.45 14.43
CA GLU A 5 10.86 -7.05 15.45
C GLU A 5 11.99 -7.86 14.80
N HIS A 6 13.24 -7.49 15.10
CA HIS A 6 14.44 -8.19 14.66
C HIS A 6 14.51 -8.44 13.14
N LEU A 7 13.97 -7.49 12.34
CA LEU A 7 13.84 -7.65 10.90
C LEU A 7 15.19 -7.69 10.24
N THR A 8 15.46 -8.79 9.55
CA THR A 8 16.69 -9.01 8.76
C THR A 8 16.34 -9.46 7.34
N LYS A 9 17.03 -8.90 6.36
CA LYS A 9 16.95 -9.32 4.96
C LYS A 9 18.31 -9.47 4.34
N ARG A 10 18.59 -10.70 3.85
CA ARG A 10 19.82 -11.05 3.14
C ARG A 10 19.53 -11.49 1.71
N TYR A 11 20.38 -11.05 0.79
CA TYR A 11 20.41 -11.49 -0.60
C TYR A 11 21.77 -12.12 -0.86
N GLY A 12 21.86 -13.45 -0.74
CA GLY A 12 23.15 -14.16 -0.76
C GLY A 12 24.06 -13.65 0.38
N SER A 13 25.23 -13.11 0.02
CA SER A 13 26.19 -12.54 0.98
C SER A 13 25.88 -11.09 1.39
N HIS A 14 24.95 -10.42 0.70
CA HIS A 14 24.63 -9.02 0.99
C HIS A 14 23.48 -8.91 2.00
N THR A 15 23.71 -8.25 3.12
CA THR A 15 22.67 -7.91 4.11
C THR A 15 22.09 -6.54 3.77
N ALA A 16 20.85 -6.52 3.32
CA ALA A 16 20.15 -5.29 2.94
C ALA A 16 19.42 -4.63 4.13
N VAL A 17 18.99 -5.42 5.11
CA VAL A 17 18.41 -4.97 6.39
C VAL A 17 19.00 -5.87 7.47
N ASP A 18 19.51 -5.28 8.56
CA ASP A 18 20.23 -5.99 9.59
C ASP A 18 19.64 -5.68 10.97
N ASP A 19 18.88 -6.63 11.49
CA ASP A 19 18.31 -6.66 12.86
C ASP A 19 17.65 -5.34 13.31
N ILE A 20 16.70 -4.83 12.53
CA ILE A 20 16.00 -3.60 12.91
C ILE A 20 14.69 -3.90 13.64
N SER A 21 14.38 -3.11 14.66
CA SER A 21 13.13 -3.18 15.41
C SER A 21 12.57 -1.78 15.61
N PHE A 22 11.28 -1.60 15.35
CA PHE A 22 10.55 -0.35 15.60
C PHE A 22 9.05 -0.58 15.58
N THR A 23 8.30 0.39 16.15
CA THR A 23 6.84 0.40 16.14
C THR A 23 6.34 1.71 15.53
N VAL A 24 5.30 1.60 14.71
CA VAL A 24 4.55 2.73 14.16
C VAL A 24 3.17 2.71 14.78
N GLU A 25 2.93 3.67 15.67
CA GLU A 25 1.64 3.81 16.37
C GLU A 25 0.57 4.38 15.44
N ASP A 26 -0.70 4.07 15.75
CA ASP A 26 -1.84 4.58 15.00
C ASP A 26 -1.97 6.11 15.11
N GLY A 27 -2.48 6.72 14.05
CA GLY A 27 -2.77 8.15 13.99
C GLY A 27 -1.55 9.05 13.83
N GLY A 28 -0.34 8.50 13.81
CA GLY A 28 0.91 9.24 13.61
C GLY A 28 1.33 9.32 12.14
N ILE A 29 2.24 10.26 11.85
CA ILE A 29 2.97 10.33 10.59
C ILE A 29 4.44 10.07 10.89
N TYR A 30 4.99 9.04 10.30
CA TYR A 30 6.37 8.61 10.53
C TYR A 30 7.17 8.67 9.24
N GLY A 31 8.44 9.07 9.33
CA GLY A 31 9.37 9.11 8.22
C GLY A 31 10.47 8.06 8.37
N LEU A 32 10.63 7.19 7.37
CA LEU A 32 11.77 6.28 7.30
C LEU A 32 12.90 6.96 6.52
N LEU A 33 13.92 7.42 7.23
CA LEU A 33 15.03 8.20 6.69
C LEU A 33 16.30 7.36 6.59
N GLY A 34 17.18 7.75 5.70
CA GLY A 34 18.49 7.12 5.51
C GLY A 34 19.05 7.35 4.10
N PRO A 35 20.35 7.12 3.87
CA PRO A 35 20.97 7.24 2.54
C PRO A 35 20.44 6.21 1.55
N ASN A 36 20.78 6.37 0.27
CA ASN A 36 20.47 5.35 -0.74
C ASN A 36 21.25 4.05 -0.39
N GLY A 37 20.57 2.91 -0.53
CA GLY A 37 21.13 1.62 -0.12
C GLY A 37 20.96 1.25 1.36
N ALA A 38 20.40 2.13 2.21
CA ALA A 38 20.16 1.84 3.63
C ALA A 38 19.02 0.84 3.94
N GLY A 39 18.49 0.15 2.94
CA GLY A 39 17.43 -0.86 3.15
C GLY A 39 16.02 -0.33 3.24
N LYS A 40 15.76 0.99 3.09
CA LYS A 40 14.42 1.59 3.22
C LYS A 40 13.36 0.92 2.35
N SER A 41 13.62 0.81 1.04
CA SER A 41 12.68 0.18 0.11
C SER A 41 12.51 -1.31 0.38
N THR A 42 13.57 -1.99 0.82
CA THR A 42 13.53 -3.39 1.24
C THR A 42 12.62 -3.57 2.46
N THR A 43 12.77 -2.72 3.48
CA THR A 43 11.92 -2.71 4.67
C THR A 43 10.47 -2.46 4.30
N MET A 44 10.16 -1.45 3.48
CA MET A 44 8.80 -1.18 3.02
C MET A 44 8.20 -2.35 2.22
N ASN A 45 8.99 -3.01 1.37
CA ASN A 45 8.54 -4.16 0.61
C ASN A 45 8.23 -5.38 1.51
N ILE A 46 8.94 -5.53 2.63
CA ILE A 46 8.64 -6.59 3.61
C ILE A 46 7.35 -6.23 4.38
N ILE A 47 7.24 -5.00 4.89
CA ILE A 47 6.04 -4.53 5.62
C ILE A 47 4.77 -4.70 4.77
N THR A 48 4.86 -4.43 3.46
CA THR A 48 3.71 -4.56 2.55
C THR A 48 3.51 -5.99 2.02
N GLY A 49 4.36 -6.94 2.44
CA GLY A 49 4.29 -8.34 2.04
C GLY A 49 4.59 -8.57 0.55
N TYR A 50 5.39 -7.69 -0.07
CA TYR A 50 5.87 -7.86 -1.43
C TYR A 50 7.05 -8.84 -1.52
N ILE A 51 7.91 -8.84 -0.51
CA ILE A 51 9.00 -9.81 -0.32
C ILE A 51 8.99 -10.32 1.12
N SER A 52 9.47 -11.54 1.34
CA SER A 52 9.60 -12.12 2.68
C SER A 52 10.86 -11.64 3.39
N ALA A 53 10.83 -11.54 4.71
CA ALA A 53 12.02 -11.39 5.55
C ALA A 53 12.91 -12.64 5.46
N THR A 54 14.20 -12.49 5.82
CA THR A 54 15.06 -13.64 6.08
C THR A 54 14.93 -14.09 7.52
N ASP A 55 14.75 -13.13 8.44
CA ASP A 55 14.55 -13.35 9.87
C ASP A 55 13.76 -12.18 10.48
N GLY A 56 13.19 -12.38 11.67
CA GLY A 56 12.35 -11.40 12.34
C GLY A 56 10.90 -11.46 11.90
N THR A 57 10.06 -10.61 12.52
CA THR A 57 8.61 -10.57 12.31
C THR A 57 8.12 -9.18 11.96
N VAL A 58 7.04 -9.11 11.20
CA VAL A 58 6.30 -7.88 10.93
C VAL A 58 4.82 -8.13 11.15
N LYS A 59 4.22 -7.37 12.06
CA LYS A 59 2.78 -7.42 12.34
C LYS A 59 2.11 -6.11 11.95
N ILE A 60 0.93 -6.24 11.34
CA ILE A 60 0.06 -5.13 10.97
C ILE A 60 -1.27 -5.33 11.69
N ASP A 61 -1.59 -4.42 12.61
CA ASP A 61 -2.78 -4.53 13.46
C ASP A 61 -2.91 -5.90 14.15
N GLY A 62 -1.75 -6.45 14.61
CA GLY A 62 -1.66 -7.75 15.26
C GLY A 62 -1.57 -8.95 14.32
N HIS A 63 -1.76 -8.78 13.00
CA HIS A 63 -1.63 -9.87 12.01
C HIS A 63 -0.21 -9.96 11.48
N ASP A 64 0.42 -11.13 11.61
CA ASP A 64 1.73 -11.39 11.04
C ASP A 64 1.67 -11.45 9.51
N ILE A 65 2.54 -10.68 8.83
CA ILE A 65 2.53 -10.58 7.36
C ILE A 65 2.95 -11.89 6.67
N ALA A 66 3.68 -12.76 7.35
CA ALA A 66 4.12 -14.05 6.83
C ALA A 66 3.06 -15.14 7.06
N ASP A 67 2.47 -15.18 8.26
CA ASP A 67 1.53 -16.22 8.66
C ASP A 67 0.08 -15.91 8.24
N GLU A 68 -0.31 -14.63 8.31
CA GLU A 68 -1.66 -14.15 8.00
C GLU A 68 -1.67 -13.07 6.89
N PRO A 69 -1.05 -13.32 5.71
CA PRO A 69 -0.82 -12.27 4.71
C PRO A 69 -2.09 -11.60 4.18
N ALA A 70 -3.21 -12.34 4.13
CA ALA A 70 -4.48 -11.79 3.65
C ALA A 70 -5.07 -10.79 4.67
N ALA A 71 -5.04 -11.12 5.97
CA ALA A 71 -5.52 -10.27 7.05
C ALA A 71 -4.64 -9.03 7.19
N ALA A 72 -3.32 -9.20 7.25
CA ALA A 72 -2.36 -8.10 7.33
C ALA A 72 -2.49 -7.13 6.14
N LYS A 73 -2.57 -7.64 4.90
CA LYS A 73 -2.73 -6.82 3.69
C LYS A 73 -4.08 -6.10 3.60
N ALA A 74 -5.12 -6.62 4.25
CA ALA A 74 -6.40 -5.92 4.32
C ALA A 74 -6.31 -4.63 5.13
N CYS A 75 -5.39 -4.57 6.13
CA CYS A 75 -5.16 -3.40 6.96
C CYS A 75 -4.19 -2.37 6.32
N ILE A 76 -3.64 -2.65 5.14
CA ILE A 76 -2.63 -1.79 4.49
C ILE A 76 -3.21 -1.03 3.31
N GLY A 77 -3.07 0.30 3.30
CA GLY A 77 -3.09 1.09 2.09
C GLY A 77 -1.64 1.36 1.61
N TYR A 78 -1.30 0.94 0.39
CA TYR A 78 0.06 1.09 -0.12
C TYR A 78 0.09 1.84 -1.46
N LEU A 79 0.96 2.82 -1.54
CA LEU A 79 1.26 3.55 -2.77
C LEU A 79 2.74 3.41 -3.08
N PRO A 80 3.13 2.60 -4.06
CA PRO A 80 4.51 2.54 -4.54
C PRO A 80 4.86 3.80 -5.36
N GLU A 81 6.15 4.04 -5.59
CA GLU A 81 6.65 5.16 -6.40
C GLU A 81 6.00 5.21 -7.79
N LEU A 82 5.85 4.03 -8.41
CA LEU A 82 5.12 3.85 -9.67
C LEU A 82 3.85 3.04 -9.40
N PRO A 83 2.68 3.68 -9.30
CA PRO A 83 1.43 2.96 -9.06
C PRO A 83 1.13 1.96 -10.19
N PRO A 84 0.80 0.69 -9.89
CA PRO A 84 0.46 -0.33 -10.88
C PRO A 84 -0.97 -0.13 -11.39
N LEU A 85 -1.18 0.87 -12.24
CA LEU A 85 -2.49 1.25 -12.75
C LEU A 85 -2.82 0.50 -14.04
N TYR A 86 -4.06 0.02 -14.17
CA TYR A 86 -4.59 -0.52 -15.41
C TYR A 86 -4.98 0.60 -16.36
N GLN A 87 -4.13 0.88 -17.34
CA GLN A 87 -4.19 2.06 -18.20
C GLN A 87 -5.43 2.09 -19.11
N GLU A 88 -6.00 0.92 -19.41
CA GLU A 88 -7.19 0.76 -20.26
C GLU A 88 -8.51 0.92 -19.50
N MET A 89 -8.45 1.02 -18.17
CA MET A 89 -9.61 1.29 -17.32
C MET A 89 -9.81 2.80 -17.16
N THR A 90 -11.06 3.19 -16.92
CA THR A 90 -11.38 4.51 -16.37
C THR A 90 -10.95 4.56 -14.90
N VAL A 91 -10.83 5.77 -14.35
CA VAL A 91 -10.54 5.96 -12.92
C VAL A 91 -11.57 5.23 -12.05
N GLN A 92 -12.85 5.36 -12.39
CA GLN A 92 -13.94 4.74 -11.63
C GLN A 92 -13.89 3.20 -11.69
N GLU A 93 -13.69 2.62 -12.89
CA GLU A 93 -13.57 1.18 -13.07
C GLU A 93 -12.42 0.61 -12.25
N TYR A 94 -11.27 1.26 -12.30
CA TYR A 94 -10.09 0.83 -11.54
C TYR A 94 -10.32 0.89 -10.03
N LEU A 95 -10.87 1.99 -9.51
CA LEU A 95 -11.13 2.14 -8.08
C LEU A 95 -12.21 1.16 -7.58
N LEU A 96 -13.27 0.91 -8.38
CA LEU A 96 -14.26 -0.12 -8.06
C LEU A 96 -13.65 -1.52 -8.00
N PHE A 97 -12.77 -1.85 -8.93
CA PHE A 97 -12.02 -3.10 -8.94
C PHE A 97 -11.14 -3.24 -7.68
N VAL A 98 -10.39 -2.19 -7.32
CA VAL A 98 -9.56 -2.21 -6.09
C VAL A 98 -10.42 -2.36 -4.84
N ALA A 99 -11.55 -1.65 -4.73
CA ALA A 99 -12.47 -1.77 -3.60
C ALA A 99 -13.03 -3.21 -3.46
N GLU A 100 -13.28 -3.90 -4.57
CA GLU A 100 -13.69 -5.30 -4.57
C GLU A 100 -12.58 -6.22 -4.09
N LEU A 101 -11.36 -6.04 -4.57
CA LEU A 101 -10.18 -6.79 -4.13
C LEU A 101 -9.91 -6.61 -2.63
N LYS A 102 -10.18 -5.41 -2.10
CA LYS A 102 -10.07 -5.08 -0.66
C LYS A 102 -11.26 -5.61 0.17
N GLY A 103 -12.16 -6.38 -0.41
CA GLY A 103 -13.23 -7.08 0.29
C GLY A 103 -14.54 -6.33 0.44
N THR A 104 -14.71 -5.15 -0.16
CA THR A 104 -15.99 -4.43 -0.15
C THR A 104 -16.98 -5.13 -1.09
N ARG A 105 -17.80 -6.05 -0.57
CA ARG A 105 -18.63 -6.95 -1.39
C ARG A 105 -19.87 -6.28 -1.98
N LYS A 106 -20.55 -5.41 -1.23
CA LYS A 106 -21.79 -4.78 -1.68
C LYS A 106 -21.52 -3.65 -2.66
N LYS A 107 -22.21 -3.65 -3.80
CA LYS A 107 -22.04 -2.67 -4.88
C LYS A 107 -22.26 -1.21 -4.41
N ALA A 108 -23.26 -0.98 -3.56
CA ALA A 108 -23.54 0.35 -3.01
C ALA A 108 -22.41 0.85 -2.12
N ASP A 109 -21.88 -0.01 -1.24
CA ASP A 109 -20.79 0.33 -0.34
C ASP A 109 -19.49 0.61 -1.13
N ARG A 110 -19.22 -0.17 -2.19
CA ARG A 110 -18.09 0.10 -3.12
C ARG A 110 -18.20 1.46 -3.77
N ALA A 111 -19.38 1.80 -4.29
CA ALA A 111 -19.59 3.09 -4.95
C ALA A 111 -19.39 4.26 -3.98
N ALA A 112 -19.89 4.15 -2.74
CA ALA A 112 -19.69 5.15 -1.71
C ALA A 112 -18.21 5.28 -1.30
N ALA A 113 -17.51 4.17 -1.07
CA ALA A 113 -16.10 4.15 -0.72
C ALA A 113 -15.24 4.79 -1.83
N VAL A 114 -15.51 4.43 -3.10
CA VAL A 114 -14.81 4.99 -4.26
C VAL A 114 -15.06 6.50 -4.40
N ALA A 115 -16.30 6.96 -4.26
CA ALA A 115 -16.61 8.39 -4.31
C ALA A 115 -15.88 9.16 -3.20
N HIS A 116 -15.85 8.62 -1.97
CA HIS A 116 -15.12 9.22 -0.86
C HIS A 116 -13.61 9.26 -1.10
N ALA A 117 -13.00 8.16 -1.53
CA ALA A 117 -11.57 8.08 -1.81
C ALA A 117 -11.18 9.02 -2.97
N ALA A 118 -11.97 9.05 -4.05
CA ALA A 118 -11.76 9.95 -5.18
C ALA A 118 -11.84 11.43 -4.77
N ALA A 119 -12.80 11.80 -3.94
CA ALA A 119 -12.93 13.16 -3.41
C ALA A 119 -11.71 13.57 -2.59
N ARG A 120 -11.25 12.69 -1.68
CA ARG A 120 -10.05 12.95 -0.85
C ARG A 120 -8.77 13.07 -1.67
N ALA A 121 -8.67 12.35 -2.77
CA ALA A 121 -7.52 12.42 -3.69
C ALA A 121 -7.62 13.55 -4.73
N GLY A 122 -8.71 14.33 -4.76
CA GLY A 122 -8.92 15.42 -5.70
C GLY A 122 -9.11 14.95 -7.14
N LEU A 123 -9.93 13.89 -7.32
CA LEU A 123 -10.23 13.27 -8.62
C LEU A 123 -11.63 13.60 -9.12
N GLN A 124 -12.37 14.52 -8.49
CA GLN A 124 -13.71 14.91 -8.91
C GLN A 124 -13.70 15.38 -10.37
N GLY A 125 -14.62 14.84 -11.16
CA GLY A 125 -14.73 15.11 -12.61
C GLY A 125 -13.74 14.35 -13.49
N MET A 126 -12.93 13.44 -12.89
CA MET A 126 -11.98 12.60 -13.62
C MET A 126 -12.45 11.13 -13.71
N GLU A 127 -13.57 10.79 -13.09
CA GLU A 127 -14.03 9.42 -12.86
C GLU A 127 -14.16 8.62 -14.15
N GLN A 128 -14.64 9.25 -15.22
CA GLN A 128 -14.88 8.62 -16.53
C GLN A 128 -13.67 8.69 -17.48
N ARG A 129 -12.58 9.33 -17.06
CA ARG A 129 -11.38 9.40 -17.90
C ARG A 129 -10.58 8.11 -17.85
N LEU A 130 -10.09 7.68 -19.03
CA LEU A 130 -9.13 6.58 -19.12
C LEU A 130 -7.83 6.97 -18.41
N ILE A 131 -7.28 6.05 -17.62
CA ILE A 131 -6.06 6.26 -16.80
C ILE A 131 -4.87 6.62 -17.71
N ARG A 132 -4.76 6.01 -18.91
CA ARG A 132 -3.70 6.33 -19.87
C ARG A 132 -3.69 7.81 -20.32
N ASN A 133 -4.85 8.46 -20.29
CA ASN A 133 -5.00 9.85 -20.73
C ASN A 133 -4.75 10.86 -19.59
N LEU A 134 -4.42 10.39 -18.40
CA LEU A 134 -4.12 11.24 -17.26
C LEU A 134 -2.65 11.68 -17.23
N SER A 135 -2.40 12.89 -16.72
CA SER A 135 -1.04 13.33 -16.41
C SER A 135 -0.40 12.45 -15.31
N LYS A 136 0.92 12.49 -15.19
CA LYS A 136 1.64 11.77 -14.12
C LYS A 136 1.06 12.10 -12.72
N GLY A 137 0.77 13.39 -12.46
CA GLY A 137 0.19 13.83 -11.18
C GLY A 137 -1.19 13.24 -10.92
N TYR A 138 -2.06 13.20 -11.93
CA TYR A 138 -3.38 12.57 -11.76
C TYR A 138 -3.29 11.06 -11.61
N ARG A 139 -2.38 10.38 -12.30
CA ARG A 139 -2.11 8.95 -12.07
C ARG A 139 -1.66 8.67 -10.64
N GLN A 140 -0.81 9.54 -10.09
CA GLN A 140 -0.41 9.45 -8.67
C GLN A 140 -1.60 9.60 -7.73
N ARG A 141 -2.52 10.55 -8.01
CA ARG A 141 -3.76 10.72 -7.23
C ARG A 141 -4.68 9.50 -7.31
N VAL A 142 -4.76 8.83 -8.46
CA VAL A 142 -5.49 7.55 -8.59
C VAL A 142 -4.86 6.48 -7.68
N GLY A 143 -3.54 6.41 -7.62
CA GLY A 143 -2.83 5.52 -6.69
C GLY A 143 -3.11 5.85 -5.23
N ILE A 144 -3.15 7.14 -4.86
CA ILE A 144 -3.54 7.59 -3.51
C ILE A 144 -4.98 7.16 -3.20
N ALA A 145 -5.93 7.40 -4.12
CA ALA A 145 -7.31 6.97 -3.92
C ALA A 145 -7.42 5.45 -3.72
N ALA A 146 -6.67 4.67 -4.50
CA ALA A 146 -6.62 3.22 -4.37
C ALA A 146 -6.06 2.78 -2.99
N ALA A 147 -5.03 3.48 -2.47
CA ALA A 147 -4.48 3.21 -1.15
C ALA A 147 -5.45 3.55 0.00
N LEU A 148 -6.37 4.49 -0.20
CA LEU A 148 -7.40 4.87 0.78
C LEU A 148 -8.59 3.89 0.82
N LEU A 149 -8.68 2.93 -0.11
CA LEU A 149 -9.74 1.94 -0.12
C LEU A 149 -9.40 0.77 0.80
N GLY A 150 -10.35 0.36 1.64
CA GLY A 150 -10.21 -0.78 2.54
C GLY A 150 -9.42 -0.51 3.83
N THR A 151 -9.13 0.77 4.12
CA THR A 151 -8.54 1.20 5.42
C THR A 151 -9.59 1.91 6.25
#